data_3e09604c1c2487e9661b4946b3dd74cf
#
_entry.id   3e09604c1c2487e9661b4946b3dd74cf
#
_cell.length_a   1.000
_cell.length_b   1.000
_cell.length_c   1.000
_cell.angle_alpha   90.00
_cell.angle_beta   90.00
_cell.angle_gamma   90.00
#
_symmetry.space_group_name_H-M   'P 1'
#
loop_
_entity.id
_entity.type
_entity.pdbx_description
1 polymer ?
#
loop_
_entity_poly.entity_id
_entity_poly.type
_entity_poly.pdbx_seq_one_letter_code
_entity_poly.pdbx_strand_id
1 'polypeptide(L)'
;MDELLFIETIRVEDGIFVRPELHLHRMRQTVREAYGVAFNFDLADGSIPLQHRKGTVKCRIVYGRSLSEISFAPYVPREIRSLRLVAADDELDYHLKYADRSALARLLQRRDDCDEILIVRD
;
A
#
# COMPACT_ATOMS: atom_id res chain seq x y z
N MET A 1 13.21 -19.66 -4.36
CA MET A 1 11.83 -19.22 -4.02
C MET A 1 11.82 -17.73 -3.80
N ASP A 2 10.90 -17.06 -4.43
CA ASP A 2 10.78 -15.63 -4.29
C ASP A 2 10.21 -15.27 -2.91
N GLU A 3 10.76 -14.23 -2.33
CA GLU A 3 10.27 -13.70 -1.06
C GLU A 3 8.88 -13.10 -1.26
N LEU A 4 7.97 -13.39 -0.32
CA LEU A 4 6.67 -12.75 -0.31
C LEU A 4 6.80 -11.30 0.10
N LEU A 5 6.30 -10.39 -0.73
CA LEU A 5 6.44 -8.95 -0.52
C LEU A 5 5.10 -8.31 -0.18
N PHE A 6 5.18 -7.24 0.57
CA PHE A 6 4.05 -6.44 1.03
C PHE A 6 4.24 -4.99 0.62
N ILE A 7 3.16 -4.21 0.65
CA ILE A 7 3.23 -2.77 0.35
C ILE A 7 2.68 -1.95 1.50
N GLU A 8 3.24 -0.76 1.64
CA GLU A 8 2.73 0.29 2.51
C GLU A 8 2.75 1.59 1.73
N THR A 9 1.71 2.39 1.85
CA THR A 9 1.61 3.68 1.18
C THR A 9 1.42 4.75 2.24
N ILE A 10 2.31 5.73 2.27
CA ILE A 10 2.33 6.77 3.28
C ILE A 10 2.18 8.12 2.62
N ARG A 11 1.31 8.95 3.17
CA ARG A 11 1.16 10.32 2.73
C ARG A 11 2.33 11.15 3.23
N VAL A 12 2.87 11.98 2.35
CA VAL A 12 3.88 13.00 2.68
C VAL A 12 3.26 14.35 2.39
N GLU A 13 3.34 15.26 3.36
CA GLU A 13 2.85 16.63 3.22
C GLU A 13 3.99 17.60 3.47
N ASP A 14 4.34 18.39 2.46
CA ASP A 14 5.37 19.41 2.56
C ASP A 14 6.67 18.89 3.20
N GLY A 15 7.10 17.70 2.78
CA GLY A 15 8.35 17.11 3.23
C GLY A 15 8.29 16.41 4.58
N ILE A 16 7.09 16.08 5.06
CA ILE A 16 6.90 15.42 6.34
C ILE A 16 6.02 14.18 6.15
N PHE A 17 6.46 13.03 6.64
CA PHE A 17 5.63 11.82 6.67
C PHE A 17 4.46 12.02 7.62
N VAL A 18 3.26 11.70 7.15
CA VAL A 18 2.04 11.80 7.96
C VAL A 18 1.83 10.51 8.73
N ARG A 19 1.81 10.60 10.06
CA ARG A 19 1.58 9.47 10.97
C ARG A 19 2.49 8.27 10.68
N PRO A 20 3.80 8.48 10.61
CA PRO A 20 4.72 7.38 10.27
C PRO A 20 4.67 6.22 11.26
N GLU A 21 4.42 6.49 12.54
CA GLU A 21 4.39 5.48 13.58
C GLU A 21 3.29 4.42 13.36
N LEU A 22 2.15 4.82 12.81
CA LEU A 22 1.07 3.88 12.50
C LEU A 22 1.45 2.94 11.36
N HIS A 23 2.10 3.48 10.33
CA HIS A 23 2.58 2.71 9.19
C HIS A 23 3.70 1.75 9.61
N LEU A 24 4.65 2.25 10.41
CA LEU A 24 5.75 1.42 10.91
C LEU A 24 5.24 0.28 11.78
N HIS A 25 4.26 0.56 12.63
CA HIS A 25 3.66 -0.46 13.48
C HIS A 25 3.03 -1.57 12.63
N ARG A 26 2.27 -1.20 11.61
CA ARG A 26 1.64 -2.18 10.73
C ARG A 26 2.68 -2.98 9.95
N MET A 27 3.73 -2.34 9.46
CA MET A 27 4.81 -3.03 8.76
C MET A 27 5.50 -4.05 9.66
N ARG A 28 5.79 -3.67 10.91
CA ARG A 28 6.40 -4.58 11.89
C ARG A 28 5.50 -5.76 12.21
N GLN A 29 4.20 -5.54 12.37
CA GLN A 29 3.24 -6.61 12.61
C GLN A 29 3.17 -7.55 11.41
N THR A 30 3.14 -7.01 10.20
CA THR A 30 3.08 -7.81 8.97
C THR A 30 4.29 -8.75 8.86
N VAL A 31 5.49 -8.22 9.10
CA VAL A 31 6.72 -9.01 9.00
C VAL A 31 6.76 -10.07 10.10
N ARG A 32 6.33 -9.73 11.30
CA ARG A 32 6.28 -10.69 12.40
C ARG A 32 5.31 -11.83 12.09
N GLU A 33 4.14 -11.51 11.56
CA GLU A 33 3.14 -12.52 11.21
C GLU A 33 3.60 -13.40 10.06
N ALA A 34 4.19 -12.80 9.02
CA ALA A 34 4.58 -13.54 7.82
C ALA A 34 5.88 -14.34 7.99
N TYR A 35 6.83 -13.80 8.75
CA TYR A 35 8.18 -14.37 8.83
C TYR A 35 8.65 -14.68 10.26
N GLY A 36 7.93 -14.21 11.28
CA GLY A 36 8.33 -14.43 12.67
C GLY A 36 9.59 -13.69 13.09
N VAL A 37 9.97 -12.62 12.38
CA VAL A 37 11.19 -11.86 12.65
C VAL A 37 10.88 -10.39 12.88
N ALA A 38 11.83 -9.66 13.46
CA ALA A 38 11.72 -8.21 13.64
C ALA A 38 12.02 -7.50 12.32
N PHE A 39 11.35 -6.37 12.09
CA PHE A 39 11.59 -5.51 10.94
C PHE A 39 12.23 -4.21 11.43
N ASN A 40 13.52 -4.04 11.15
CA ASN A 40 14.31 -2.91 11.61
C ASN A 40 14.41 -1.85 10.52
N PHE A 41 13.37 -1.06 10.38
CA PHE A 41 13.29 0.03 9.42
C PHE A 41 12.63 1.24 10.07
N ASP A 42 13.10 2.42 9.74
CA ASP A 42 12.53 3.67 10.25
C ASP A 42 12.35 4.67 9.12
N LEU A 43 11.48 5.65 9.34
CA LEU A 43 11.18 6.71 8.39
C LEU A 43 11.73 8.02 8.92
N ALA A 44 12.65 8.61 8.17
CA ALA A 44 13.21 9.93 8.50
C ALA A 44 12.77 10.94 7.45
N ASP A 45 12.19 12.08 7.87
CA ASP A 45 11.75 13.11 6.93
C ASP A 45 12.89 13.61 6.04
N GLY A 46 14.11 13.63 6.57
CA GLY A 46 15.29 14.03 5.82
C GLY A 46 15.64 13.11 4.65
N SER A 47 15.06 11.90 4.59
CA SER A 47 15.28 10.99 3.47
C SER A 47 14.39 11.26 2.27
N ILE A 48 13.40 12.16 2.42
CA ILE A 48 12.49 12.52 1.33
C ILE A 48 13.26 13.33 0.28
N PRO A 49 13.23 12.93 -1.02
CA PRO A 49 13.94 13.66 -2.07
C PRO A 49 13.49 15.12 -2.16
N LEU A 50 14.42 16.02 -2.49
CA LEU A 50 14.14 17.46 -2.54
C LEU A 50 12.96 17.80 -3.45
N GLN A 51 12.85 17.13 -4.60
CA GLN A 51 11.75 17.38 -5.55
C GLN A 51 10.38 16.95 -5.03
N HIS A 52 10.33 16.25 -3.88
CA HIS A 52 9.10 15.77 -3.28
C HIS A 52 8.81 16.40 -1.92
N ARG A 53 9.44 17.52 -1.62
CA ARG A 53 9.28 18.21 -0.32
C ARG A 53 8.25 19.31 -0.31
N LYS A 54 7.45 19.43 -1.38
CA LYS A 54 6.34 20.39 -1.44
C LYS A 54 5.08 19.68 -1.88
N GLY A 55 3.94 20.07 -1.29
CA GLY A 55 2.64 19.53 -1.61
C GLY A 55 2.44 18.13 -1.10
N THR A 56 1.42 17.49 -1.62
CA THR A 56 1.05 16.12 -1.23
C THR A 56 1.74 15.12 -2.14
N VAL A 57 2.47 14.20 -1.52
CA VAL A 57 3.26 13.18 -2.22
C VAL A 57 2.90 11.82 -1.64
N LYS A 58 2.89 10.82 -2.50
CA LYS A 58 2.68 9.43 -2.12
C LYS A 58 4.03 8.73 -2.02
N CYS A 59 4.32 8.16 -0.84
CA CYS A 59 5.48 7.31 -0.63
C CYS A 59 5.01 5.87 -0.64
N ARG A 60 5.51 5.07 -1.59
CA ARG A 60 5.19 3.65 -1.70
C ARG A 60 6.40 2.84 -1.27
N ILE A 61 6.18 1.94 -0.34
CA ILE A 61 7.23 1.08 0.22
C ILE A 61 6.87 -0.36 -0.11
N VAL A 62 7.84 -1.08 -0.71
CA VAL A 62 7.74 -2.52 -0.92
C VAL A 62 8.75 -3.17 0.02
N TYR A 63 8.29 -4.13 0.79
CA TYR A 63 9.12 -4.73 1.84
C TYR A 63 8.77 -6.20 2.06
N GLY A 64 9.68 -6.93 2.61
CA GLY A 64 9.51 -8.28 3.10
C GLY A 64 10.22 -8.38 4.43
N ARG A 65 11.19 -9.28 4.58
CA ARG A 65 12.02 -9.33 5.79
C ARG A 65 12.85 -8.06 5.97
N SER A 66 13.13 -7.39 4.88
CA SER A 66 13.83 -6.11 4.85
C SER A 66 13.21 -5.21 3.79
N LEU A 67 13.65 -3.96 3.74
CA LEU A 67 13.20 -3.02 2.72
C LEU A 67 13.64 -3.52 1.34
N SER A 68 12.69 -3.58 0.40
CA SER A 68 12.95 -3.92 -0.99
C SER A 68 13.03 -2.68 -1.87
N GLU A 69 12.04 -1.78 -1.75
CA GLU A 69 11.97 -0.60 -2.60
C GLU A 69 11.21 0.51 -1.87
N ILE A 70 11.64 1.75 -2.08
CA ILE A 70 10.89 2.93 -1.63
C ILE A 70 10.84 3.92 -2.79
N SER A 71 9.64 4.43 -3.10
CA SER A 71 9.44 5.35 -4.20
C SER A 71 8.51 6.48 -3.79
N PHE A 72 8.66 7.62 -4.46
CA PHE A 72 7.86 8.82 -4.21
C PHE A 72 7.26 9.31 -5.52
N ALA A 73 6.02 9.76 -5.46
CA ALA A 73 5.34 10.34 -6.62
C ALA A 73 4.36 11.41 -6.16
N PRO A 74 4.15 12.47 -6.94
CA PRO A 74 3.10 13.42 -6.63
C PRO A 74 1.76 12.69 -6.49
N TYR A 75 0.98 13.06 -5.49
CA TYR A 75 -0.35 12.49 -5.30
C TYR A 75 -1.35 13.27 -6.13
N VAL A 76 -2.01 12.56 -7.06
CA VAL A 76 -3.07 13.13 -7.87
C VAL A 76 -4.35 12.41 -7.51
N PRO A 77 -5.29 13.07 -6.80
CA PRO A 77 -6.56 12.43 -6.45
C PRO A 77 -7.32 12.03 -7.70
N ARG A 78 -7.85 10.80 -7.68
CA ARG A 78 -8.72 10.33 -8.75
C ARG A 78 -10.16 10.56 -8.31
N GLU A 79 -10.94 11.15 -9.21
CA GLU A 79 -12.36 11.34 -8.96
C GLU A 79 -13.10 10.02 -9.16
N ILE A 80 -13.79 9.56 -8.11
CA ILE A 80 -14.59 8.34 -8.15
C ILE A 80 -16.05 8.74 -8.01
N ARG A 81 -16.83 8.54 -9.07
CA ARG A 81 -18.25 8.91 -9.11
C ARG A 81 -19.17 7.70 -9.07
N SER A 82 -18.66 6.52 -9.36
CA SER A 82 -19.47 5.31 -9.44
C SER A 82 -18.73 4.12 -8.89
N LEU A 83 -19.48 3.24 -8.22
CA LEU A 83 -18.98 1.98 -7.67
C LEU A 83 -19.85 0.83 -8.14
N ARG A 84 -19.23 -0.30 -8.43
CA ARG A 84 -19.93 -1.54 -8.69
C ARG A 84 -19.67 -2.51 -7.55
N LEU A 85 -20.73 -3.13 -7.03
CA LEU A 85 -20.59 -4.16 -6.01
C LEU A 85 -20.08 -5.45 -6.68
N VAL A 86 -19.02 -6.02 -6.14
CA VAL A 86 -18.42 -7.24 -6.66
C VAL A 86 -18.20 -8.19 -5.48
N ALA A 87 -18.68 -9.43 -5.62
CA ALA A 87 -18.46 -10.44 -4.59
C ALA A 87 -16.99 -10.85 -4.54
N ALA A 88 -16.45 -10.97 -3.33
CA ALA A 88 -15.11 -11.52 -3.16
C ALA A 88 -15.10 -12.98 -3.58
N ASP A 89 -14.03 -13.41 -4.25
CA ASP A 89 -13.85 -14.80 -4.61
C ASP A 89 -12.88 -15.51 -3.64
N ASP A 90 -12.73 -16.81 -3.81
CA ASP A 90 -11.92 -17.64 -2.92
C ASP A 90 -10.42 -17.34 -3.03
N GLU A 91 -10.00 -16.72 -4.13
CA GLU A 91 -8.60 -16.35 -4.34
C GLU A 91 -8.21 -15.03 -3.67
N LEU A 92 -9.20 -14.23 -3.25
CA LEU A 92 -8.92 -12.95 -2.62
C LEU A 92 -8.58 -13.16 -1.15
N ASP A 93 -7.34 -12.87 -0.80
CA ASP A 93 -6.87 -12.76 0.58
C ASP A 93 -6.32 -11.35 0.78
N TYR A 94 -6.99 -10.56 1.62
CA TYR A 94 -6.57 -9.20 1.91
C TYR A 94 -6.28 -8.99 3.38
N HIS A 95 -5.96 -10.09 4.08
CA HIS A 95 -5.57 -10.04 5.49
C HIS A 95 -4.32 -9.16 5.67
N LEU A 96 -3.34 -9.31 4.77
CA LEU A 96 -2.14 -8.47 4.71
C LEU A 96 -2.10 -7.74 3.36
N LYS A 97 -1.39 -6.60 3.32
CA LYS A 97 -1.24 -5.83 2.08
C LYS A 97 -0.10 -6.38 1.23
N TYR A 98 -0.40 -7.41 0.45
CA TYR A 98 0.56 -8.01 -0.47
C TYR A 98 0.90 -7.07 -1.62
N ALA A 99 2.15 -7.12 -2.06
CA ALA A 99 2.58 -6.42 -3.26
C ALA A 99 1.95 -7.03 -4.52
N ASP A 100 1.71 -8.34 -4.52
CA ASP A 100 0.97 -9.00 -5.59
C ASP A 100 -0.52 -8.63 -5.46
N ARG A 101 -1.01 -7.85 -6.41
CA ARG A 101 -2.38 -7.33 -6.43
C ARG A 101 -3.24 -8.01 -7.50
N SER A 102 -2.81 -9.16 -8.02
CA SER A 102 -3.50 -9.80 -9.13
C SER A 102 -4.95 -10.17 -8.81
N ALA A 103 -5.23 -10.65 -7.61
CA ALA A 103 -6.60 -10.99 -7.21
C ALA A 103 -7.50 -9.74 -7.17
N LEU A 104 -7.00 -8.62 -6.65
CA LEU A 104 -7.75 -7.36 -6.65
C LEU A 104 -7.93 -6.82 -8.06
N ALA A 105 -6.86 -6.87 -8.87
CA ALA A 105 -6.92 -6.41 -10.25
C ALA A 105 -7.94 -7.21 -11.06
N ARG A 106 -8.03 -8.52 -10.85
CA ARG A 106 -9.01 -9.36 -11.50
C ARG A 106 -10.44 -8.94 -11.16
N LEU A 107 -10.70 -8.68 -9.87
CA LEU A 107 -12.02 -8.23 -9.44
C LEU A 107 -12.34 -6.84 -9.97
N LEU A 108 -11.34 -5.96 -10.06
CA LEU A 108 -11.51 -4.61 -10.59
C LEU A 108 -11.98 -4.61 -12.06
N GLN A 109 -11.58 -5.62 -12.84
CA GLN A 109 -12.04 -5.74 -14.23
C GLN A 109 -13.55 -5.92 -14.33
N ARG A 110 -14.22 -6.32 -13.25
CA ARG A 110 -15.66 -6.51 -13.18
C ARG A 110 -16.42 -5.22 -12.90
N ARG A 111 -15.74 -4.08 -12.89
CA ARG A 111 -16.37 -2.77 -12.64
C ARG A 111 -17.30 -2.30 -13.77
N ASP A 112 -17.19 -2.93 -14.95
CA ASP A 112 -17.92 -2.53 -16.17
C ASP A 112 -17.67 -1.05 -16.51
N ASP A 113 -18.73 -0.23 -16.55
CA ASP A 113 -18.61 1.20 -16.81
C ASP A 113 -18.47 2.06 -15.55
N CYS A 114 -18.37 1.43 -14.37
CA CYS A 114 -18.14 2.15 -13.12
C CYS A 114 -16.67 2.49 -12.94
N ASP A 115 -16.40 3.53 -12.14
CA ASP A 115 -15.03 3.99 -11.91
C ASP A 115 -14.24 3.03 -11.01
N GLU A 116 -14.94 2.35 -10.09
CA GLU A 116 -14.31 1.51 -9.09
C GLU A 116 -15.28 0.40 -8.65
N ILE A 117 -14.80 -0.52 -7.84
CA ILE A 117 -15.61 -1.59 -7.28
C ILE A 117 -15.65 -1.48 -5.75
N LEU A 118 -16.73 -2.00 -5.17
CA LEU A 118 -16.81 -2.25 -3.73
C LEU A 118 -16.92 -3.76 -3.56
N ILE A 119 -15.89 -4.36 -2.96
CA ILE A 119 -15.82 -5.81 -2.78
C ILE A 119 -16.64 -6.20 -1.56
N VAL A 120 -17.54 -7.15 -1.75
CA VAL A 120 -18.44 -7.62 -0.70
C VAL A 120 -18.13 -9.08 -0.40
N ARG A 121 -18.03 -9.42 0.88
CA ARG A 121 -17.81 -10.78 1.35
C ARG A 121 -18.93 -11.19 2.32
N ASP A 122 -19.46 -12.37 2.13
CA ASP A 122 -20.46 -12.96 3.02
C ASP A 122 -19.85 -13.43 4.34
#